data_de65143093ee24f0819b70424886814d
#
_entry.id   de65143093ee24f0819b70424886814d
#
_cell.length_a   1.000
_cell.length_b   1.000
_cell.length_c   1.000
_cell.angle_alpha   90.00
_cell.angle_beta   90.00
_cell.angle_gamma   90.00
#
_symmetry.space_group_name_H-M   'P 1'
#
loop_
_entity.id
_entity.type
_entity.pdbx_description
1 polymer ?
#
loop_
_entity_poly.entity_id
_entity_poly.type
_entity_poly.pdbx_seq_one_letter_code
_entity_poly.pdbx_strand_id
1 'polypeptide(L)'
;MKQPYEIHSDFFKKMIASGWYENREIILDSLPHHLEELPDNVKKFLREIWYLTISYDAYYRSNGRIFLSTVLHNFGETTNTLVDYSIDDEDYIFYQKSIGKKLRNFGFADNREILIDELGRIYFISDSGDLYYLGGKFYEGLYNLIFRTGNSFIVEEDGELFVESEVGISLGNMNIRYTE
;
A
#
# COMPACT_ATOMS: atom_id res chain seq x y z
N MET A 1 6.08 -10.62 11.66
CA MET A 1 5.00 -10.16 10.74
C MET A 1 3.72 -10.88 11.14
N LYS A 2 2.64 -10.14 11.49
CA LYS A 2 1.34 -10.75 11.77
C LYS A 2 0.75 -11.33 10.48
N GLN A 3 0.07 -12.47 10.59
CA GLN A 3 -0.59 -13.10 9.45
C GLN A 3 -2.02 -12.55 9.26
N PRO A 4 -2.64 -12.68 8.07
CA PRO A 4 -3.98 -12.14 7.81
C PRO A 4 -5.05 -12.56 8.82
N TYR A 5 -5.00 -13.80 9.33
CA TYR A 5 -5.94 -14.31 10.31
C TYR A 5 -5.78 -13.69 11.71
N GLU A 6 -4.61 -13.12 12.02
CA GLU A 6 -4.33 -12.43 13.29
C GLU A 6 -4.79 -10.97 13.27
N ILE A 7 -5.10 -10.43 12.07
CA ILE A 7 -5.48 -9.02 11.87
C ILE A 7 -6.99 -8.89 11.91
N HIS A 8 -7.70 -9.53 10.98
CA HIS A 8 -9.16 -9.46 10.89
C HIS A 8 -9.74 -10.64 10.11
N SER A 9 -10.85 -11.21 10.58
CA SER A 9 -11.47 -12.39 9.98
C SER A 9 -11.93 -12.19 8.53
N ASP A 10 -12.46 -11.03 8.19
CA ASP A 10 -12.94 -10.75 6.84
C ASP A 10 -11.78 -10.44 5.88
N PHE A 11 -10.69 -9.86 6.39
CA PHE A 11 -9.46 -9.73 5.64
C PHE A 11 -8.89 -11.11 5.28
N PHE A 12 -8.81 -11.99 6.27
CA PHE A 12 -8.38 -13.37 6.05
C PHE A 12 -9.22 -14.09 4.99
N LYS A 13 -10.56 -14.00 5.07
CA LYS A 13 -11.45 -14.59 4.07
C LYS A 13 -11.20 -14.03 2.67
N LYS A 14 -10.99 -12.71 2.54
CA LYS A 14 -10.67 -12.10 1.26
C LYS A 14 -9.32 -12.55 0.71
N MET A 15 -8.30 -12.66 1.56
CA MET A 15 -7.00 -13.18 1.17
C MET A 15 -7.10 -14.61 0.62
N ILE A 16 -7.80 -15.51 1.33
CA ILE A 16 -8.05 -16.89 0.88
C ILE A 16 -8.83 -16.90 -0.46
N ALA A 17 -9.88 -16.11 -0.57
CA ALA A 17 -10.68 -16.03 -1.80
C ALA A 17 -9.87 -15.52 -3.01
N SER A 18 -8.80 -14.75 -2.76
CA SER A 18 -7.88 -14.25 -3.78
C SER A 18 -6.73 -15.21 -4.10
N GLY A 19 -6.69 -16.40 -3.48
CA GLY A 19 -5.68 -17.42 -3.72
C GLY A 19 -4.49 -17.37 -2.75
N TRP A 20 -4.58 -16.59 -1.67
CA TRP A 20 -3.58 -16.64 -0.61
C TRP A 20 -3.79 -17.88 0.28
N TYR A 21 -2.70 -18.45 0.74
CA TYR A 21 -2.67 -19.52 1.75
C TYR A 21 -1.44 -19.35 2.64
N GLU A 22 -1.47 -19.94 3.82
CA GLU A 22 -0.38 -19.84 4.77
C GLU A 22 0.92 -20.43 4.19
N ASN A 23 2.03 -19.70 4.36
CA ASN A 23 3.34 -20.00 3.76
C ASN A 23 3.31 -20.05 2.22
N ARG A 24 2.38 -19.34 1.59
CA ARG A 24 2.40 -19.15 0.14
C ARG A 24 3.72 -18.49 -0.24
N GLU A 25 4.41 -19.11 -1.18
CA GLU A 25 5.61 -18.55 -1.77
C GLU A 25 5.55 -18.77 -3.27
N ILE A 26 5.50 -17.69 -4.02
CA ILE A 26 5.62 -17.75 -5.46
C ILE A 26 7.10 -17.88 -5.81
N ILE A 27 7.44 -18.96 -6.49
CA ILE A 27 8.77 -19.14 -7.07
C ILE A 27 8.86 -18.21 -8.27
N LEU A 28 9.54 -17.11 -8.06
CA LEU A 28 9.93 -16.19 -9.14
C LEU A 28 11.40 -16.47 -9.42
N ASP A 29 11.78 -16.53 -10.69
CA ASP A 29 13.19 -16.59 -11.08
C ASP A 29 13.95 -15.39 -10.53
N SER A 30 13.28 -14.20 -10.51
CA SER A 30 13.72 -12.99 -9.81
C SER A 30 12.51 -12.08 -9.52
N LEU A 31 12.58 -11.30 -8.46
CA LEU A 31 11.73 -10.12 -8.32
C LEU A 31 12.18 -9.06 -9.36
N PRO A 32 11.31 -8.10 -9.75
CA PRO A 32 11.76 -6.94 -10.49
C PRO A 32 12.97 -6.28 -9.83
N HIS A 33 13.91 -5.81 -10.64
CA HIS A 33 15.23 -5.33 -10.17
C HIS A 33 15.10 -4.29 -9.03
N HIS A 34 14.14 -3.37 -9.13
CA HIS A 34 13.90 -2.34 -8.10
C HIS A 34 13.43 -2.90 -6.75
N LEU A 35 12.93 -4.13 -6.69
CA LEU A 35 12.51 -4.82 -5.46
C LEU A 35 13.60 -5.74 -4.89
N GLU A 36 14.61 -6.09 -5.67
CA GLU A 36 15.71 -6.99 -5.23
C GLU A 36 16.57 -6.37 -4.12
N GLU A 37 16.66 -5.04 -4.07
CA GLU A 37 17.40 -4.31 -3.03
C GLU A 37 16.69 -4.29 -1.66
N LEU A 38 15.43 -4.71 -1.60
CA LEU A 38 14.67 -4.70 -0.35
C LEU A 38 15.17 -5.78 0.63
N PRO A 39 15.01 -5.58 1.94
CA PRO A 39 15.32 -6.58 2.95
C PRO A 39 14.57 -7.90 2.75
N ASP A 40 15.15 -9.01 3.19
CA ASP A 40 14.61 -10.35 2.96
C ASP A 40 13.20 -10.57 3.53
N ASN A 41 12.87 -9.95 4.68
CA ASN A 41 11.54 -9.99 5.25
C ASN A 41 10.49 -9.26 4.39
N VAL A 42 10.88 -8.17 3.71
CA VAL A 42 10.02 -7.45 2.75
C VAL A 42 9.87 -8.27 1.47
N LYS A 43 10.97 -8.81 0.93
CA LYS A 43 10.93 -9.71 -0.24
C LYS A 43 10.07 -10.95 0.03
N LYS A 44 10.16 -11.53 1.23
CA LYS A 44 9.31 -12.65 1.62
C LYS A 44 7.83 -12.27 1.56
N PHE A 45 7.45 -11.15 2.19
CA PHE A 45 6.08 -10.64 2.13
C PHE A 45 5.61 -10.43 0.68
N LEU A 46 6.43 -9.81 -0.17
CA LEU A 46 6.10 -9.60 -1.58
C LEU A 46 5.84 -10.94 -2.31
N ARG A 47 6.66 -11.99 -2.09
CA ARG A 47 6.41 -13.31 -2.68
C ARG A 47 5.13 -13.97 -2.17
N GLU A 48 4.72 -13.71 -0.93
CA GLU A 48 3.46 -14.23 -0.38
C GLU A 48 2.23 -13.61 -1.03
N ILE A 49 2.32 -12.36 -1.51
CA ILE A 49 1.19 -11.64 -2.13
C ILE A 49 1.30 -11.51 -3.65
N TRP A 50 2.41 -11.89 -4.26
CA TRP A 50 2.65 -11.71 -5.69
C TRP A 50 1.59 -12.41 -6.54
N TYR A 51 1.11 -11.75 -7.60
CA TYR A 51 0.00 -12.20 -8.44
C TYR A 51 -1.35 -12.37 -7.74
N LEU A 52 -1.53 -11.81 -6.54
CA LEU A 52 -2.86 -11.72 -5.99
C LEU A 52 -3.62 -10.53 -6.57
N THR A 53 -4.89 -10.74 -6.86
CA THR A 53 -5.87 -9.68 -7.13
C THR A 53 -6.93 -9.73 -6.06
N ILE A 54 -7.02 -8.67 -5.24
CA ILE A 54 -7.99 -8.58 -4.16
C ILE A 54 -9.05 -7.55 -4.53
N SER A 55 -10.31 -7.98 -4.64
CA SER A 55 -11.44 -7.08 -4.89
C SER A 55 -12.06 -6.61 -3.58
N TYR A 56 -12.43 -5.33 -3.53
CA TYR A 56 -13.19 -4.74 -2.45
C TYR A 56 -14.31 -3.87 -2.99
N ASP A 57 -15.53 -4.11 -2.49
CA ASP A 57 -16.69 -3.31 -2.85
C ASP A 57 -16.81 -2.12 -1.90
N ALA A 58 -16.63 -0.93 -2.44
CA ALA A 58 -16.77 0.34 -1.73
C ALA A 58 -18.08 1.02 -2.11
N TYR A 59 -18.78 1.51 -1.11
CA TYR A 59 -19.95 2.37 -1.31
C TYR A 59 -19.54 3.83 -1.21
N TYR A 60 -19.90 4.61 -2.20
CA TYR A 60 -19.69 6.06 -2.15
C TYR A 60 -20.98 6.81 -2.46
N ARG A 61 -21.11 7.99 -1.89
CA ARG A 61 -22.27 8.86 -2.10
C ARG A 61 -21.90 10.01 -3.03
N SER A 62 -22.67 10.16 -4.11
CA SER A 62 -22.57 11.31 -5.00
C SER A 62 -23.97 11.81 -5.36
N ASN A 63 -24.20 13.12 -5.26
CA ASN A 63 -25.49 13.77 -5.57
C ASN A 63 -26.70 13.10 -4.87
N GLY A 64 -26.53 12.72 -3.60
CA GLY A 64 -27.58 12.07 -2.80
C GLY A 64 -27.85 10.60 -3.14
N ARG A 65 -27.14 10.01 -4.10
CA ARG A 65 -27.26 8.59 -4.49
C ARG A 65 -26.08 7.80 -3.96
N ILE A 66 -26.34 6.53 -3.62
CA ILE A 66 -25.31 5.56 -3.22
C ILE A 66 -24.93 4.77 -4.46
N PHE A 67 -23.63 4.69 -4.73
CA PHE A 67 -23.05 3.90 -5.79
C PHE A 67 -22.18 2.80 -5.18
N LEU A 68 -22.18 1.64 -5.81
CA LEU A 68 -21.24 0.56 -5.54
C LEU A 68 -20.10 0.67 -6.56
N SER A 69 -18.87 0.67 -6.10
CA SER A 69 -17.67 0.55 -6.92
C SER A 69 -16.83 -0.60 -6.42
N THR A 70 -16.40 -1.46 -7.31
CA THR A 70 -15.46 -2.54 -6.97
C THR A 70 -14.06 -2.03 -7.28
N VAL A 71 -13.23 -1.93 -6.26
CA VAL A 71 -11.80 -1.56 -6.38
C VAL A 71 -11.00 -2.85 -6.47
N LEU A 72 -10.11 -2.92 -7.46
CA LEU A 72 -9.19 -4.04 -7.66
C LEU A 72 -7.80 -3.64 -7.17
N HIS A 73 -7.26 -4.41 -6.22
CA HIS A 73 -5.89 -4.29 -5.74
C HIS A 73 -5.07 -5.41 -6.37
N ASN A 74 -4.17 -5.05 -7.27
CA ASN A 74 -3.32 -5.98 -8.01
C ASN A 74 -1.89 -5.89 -7.48
N PHE A 75 -1.30 -7.01 -7.12
CA PHE A 75 0.06 -7.10 -6.60
C PHE A 75 0.95 -7.89 -7.54
N GLY A 76 2.12 -7.33 -7.82
CA GLY A 76 3.04 -7.90 -8.80
C GLY A 76 2.66 -7.57 -10.24
N GLU A 77 3.42 -8.11 -11.19
CA GLU A 77 3.16 -7.89 -12.62
C GLU A 77 1.91 -8.63 -13.05
N THR A 78 0.85 -7.90 -13.32
CA THR A 78 -0.27 -8.41 -14.13
C THR A 78 -0.30 -7.81 -15.52
N THR A 79 0.38 -6.70 -15.75
CA THR A 79 0.59 -6.06 -17.06
C THR A 79 1.82 -5.15 -17.00
N ASN A 80 2.74 -5.31 -17.87
CA ASN A 80 3.84 -4.50 -18.46
C ASN A 80 4.28 -3.15 -17.82
N THR A 81 3.96 -2.81 -16.60
CA THR A 81 4.26 -1.49 -16.06
C THR A 81 4.39 -1.44 -14.53
N LEU A 82 5.11 -2.36 -13.90
CA LEU A 82 5.86 -1.94 -12.73
C LEU A 82 7.03 -1.13 -13.26
N VAL A 83 6.76 0.10 -13.63
CA VAL A 83 7.78 1.04 -14.07
C VAL A 83 8.72 1.18 -12.88
N ASP A 84 9.97 0.86 -13.08
CA ASP A 84 11.05 1.39 -12.27
C ASP A 84 11.00 2.91 -12.52
N TYR A 85 10.13 3.59 -11.75
CA TYR A 85 10.07 5.03 -11.77
C TYR A 85 11.46 5.48 -11.39
N SER A 86 12.13 5.95 -12.41
CA SER A 86 13.53 6.24 -12.34
C SER A 86 13.76 7.24 -11.21
N ILE A 87 14.93 7.15 -10.64
CA ILE A 87 15.54 8.09 -9.70
C ILE A 87 15.32 9.56 -10.11
N ASP A 88 14.86 9.82 -11.32
CA ASP A 88 14.66 11.13 -11.96
C ASP A 88 13.21 11.66 -11.91
N ASP A 89 12.24 10.91 -11.36
CA ASP A 89 10.88 11.42 -11.16
C ASP A 89 10.87 12.35 -9.94
N GLU A 90 10.58 13.64 -10.16
CA GLU A 90 10.63 14.68 -9.13
C GLU A 90 9.66 14.39 -7.98
N ASP A 91 8.48 13.81 -8.27
CA ASP A 91 7.49 13.47 -7.25
C ASP A 91 7.99 12.32 -6.36
N TYR A 92 8.62 11.31 -6.95
CA TYR A 92 9.22 10.21 -6.19
C TYR A 92 10.39 10.66 -5.32
N ILE A 93 11.23 11.53 -5.84
CA ILE A 93 12.33 12.15 -5.06
C ILE A 93 11.76 12.91 -3.87
N PHE A 94 10.69 13.69 -4.10
CA PHE A 94 10.01 14.43 -3.04
C PHE A 94 9.46 13.48 -1.96
N TYR A 95 8.70 12.44 -2.33
CA TYR A 95 8.14 11.48 -1.39
C TYR A 95 9.22 10.74 -0.59
N GLN A 96 10.26 10.26 -1.25
CA GLN A 96 11.38 9.58 -0.59
C GLN A 96 12.11 10.50 0.40
N LYS A 97 12.27 11.77 0.04
CA LYS A 97 12.84 12.79 0.94
C LYS A 97 11.93 13.02 2.15
N SER A 98 10.62 13.13 1.94
CA SER A 98 9.65 13.33 3.02
C SER A 98 9.68 12.21 4.03
N ILE A 99 9.68 10.96 3.60
CA ILE A 99 9.70 9.80 4.50
C ILE A 99 11.09 9.40 5.01
N GLY A 100 12.16 9.90 4.39
CA GLY A 100 13.54 9.53 4.69
C GLY A 100 13.90 8.08 4.31
N LYS A 101 13.18 7.45 3.40
CA LYS A 101 13.33 6.07 2.94
C LYS A 101 13.07 5.94 1.44
N LYS A 102 13.68 4.92 0.83
CA LYS A 102 13.36 4.58 -0.56
C LYS A 102 11.98 3.94 -0.65
N LEU A 103 11.18 4.38 -1.62
CA LEU A 103 9.90 3.79 -1.98
C LEU A 103 10.05 2.89 -3.20
N ARG A 104 9.26 1.82 -3.23
CA ARG A 104 9.19 0.87 -4.34
C ARG A 104 7.75 0.54 -4.65
N ASN A 105 7.37 0.66 -5.93
CA ASN A 105 6.06 0.21 -6.40
C ASN A 105 6.03 -1.31 -6.39
N PHE A 106 4.94 -1.90 -5.86
CA PHE A 106 4.73 -3.33 -5.86
C PHE A 106 3.30 -3.73 -6.28
N GLY A 107 2.47 -2.77 -6.64
CA GLY A 107 1.11 -3.03 -7.08
C GLY A 107 0.31 -1.78 -7.39
N PHE A 108 -0.95 -2.00 -7.72
CA PHE A 108 -1.91 -0.95 -8.08
C PHE A 108 -3.26 -1.19 -7.44
N ALA A 109 -3.91 -0.12 -6.97
CA ALA A 109 -5.33 -0.08 -6.61
C ALA A 109 -6.07 0.72 -7.67
N ASP A 110 -6.85 0.05 -8.53
CA ASP A 110 -7.32 0.58 -9.81
C ASP A 110 -6.10 1.01 -10.67
N ASN A 111 -5.89 2.29 -10.89
CA ASN A 111 -4.72 2.79 -11.63
C ASN A 111 -3.72 3.55 -10.74
N ARG A 112 -3.87 3.46 -9.43
CA ARG A 112 -3.07 4.19 -8.46
C ARG A 112 -2.01 3.29 -7.85
N GLU A 113 -0.84 3.83 -7.64
CA GLU A 113 0.31 3.07 -7.17
C GLU A 113 0.24 2.71 -5.70
N ILE A 114 0.63 1.47 -5.41
CA ILE A 114 0.84 0.96 -4.06
C ILE A 114 2.34 0.80 -3.87
N LEU A 115 2.87 1.45 -2.85
CA LEU A 115 4.29 1.53 -2.58
C LEU A 115 4.64 0.86 -1.26
N ILE A 116 5.88 0.39 -1.18
CA ILE A 116 6.45 -0.20 0.04
C ILE A 116 7.85 0.38 0.26
N ASP A 117 8.22 0.55 1.53
CA ASP A 117 9.59 0.89 1.90
C ASP A 117 10.37 -0.30 2.48
N GLU A 118 11.62 -0.08 2.81
CA GLU A 118 12.53 -1.09 3.39
C GLU A 118 12.11 -1.58 4.78
N LEU A 119 11.21 -0.88 5.47
CA LEU A 119 10.63 -1.31 6.74
C LEU A 119 9.34 -2.12 6.57
N GLY A 120 8.86 -2.26 5.33
CA GLY A 120 7.60 -2.93 5.00
C GLY A 120 6.36 -2.07 5.25
N ARG A 121 6.51 -0.75 5.44
CA ARG A 121 5.39 0.18 5.55
C ARG A 121 4.77 0.38 4.18
N ILE A 122 3.45 0.47 4.14
CA ILE A 122 2.69 0.55 2.90
C ILE A 122 2.15 1.96 2.70
N TYR A 123 2.26 2.42 1.47
CA TYR A 123 1.84 3.74 1.02
C TYR A 123 0.99 3.64 -0.23
N PHE A 124 0.30 4.71 -0.53
CA PHE A 124 -0.60 4.83 -1.65
C PHE A 124 -0.55 6.26 -2.19
N ILE A 125 -0.50 6.42 -3.51
CA ILE A 125 -0.58 7.73 -4.16
C ILE A 125 -2.01 7.96 -4.61
N SER A 126 -2.62 9.10 -4.20
CA SER A 126 -3.97 9.48 -4.60
C SER A 126 -4.01 10.05 -6.03
N ASP A 127 -5.21 10.26 -6.57
CA ASP A 127 -5.38 10.92 -7.88
C ASP A 127 -4.92 12.38 -7.87
N SER A 128 -4.87 13.02 -6.70
CA SER A 128 -4.34 14.38 -6.52
C SER A 128 -2.82 14.43 -6.40
N GLY A 129 -2.15 13.29 -6.34
CA GLY A 129 -0.71 13.21 -6.15
C GLY A 129 -0.26 13.20 -4.69
N ASP A 130 -1.18 13.12 -3.73
CA ASP A 130 -0.79 13.05 -2.32
C ASP A 130 -0.30 11.66 -1.95
N LEU A 131 0.79 11.60 -1.17
CA LEU A 131 1.28 10.36 -0.59
C LEU A 131 0.57 10.05 0.73
N TYR A 132 -0.08 8.90 0.80
CA TYR A 132 -0.72 8.41 2.02
C TYR A 132 0.09 7.27 2.64
N TYR A 133 0.44 7.39 3.92
CA TYR A 133 0.88 6.27 4.74
C TYR A 133 -0.35 5.53 5.28
N LEU A 134 -0.41 4.23 5.13
CA LEU A 134 -1.59 3.42 5.45
C LEU A 134 -1.58 2.84 6.88
N GLY A 135 -0.83 3.46 7.78
CA GLY A 135 -0.90 3.17 9.21
C GLY A 135 -0.47 1.74 9.61
N GLY A 136 0.40 1.08 8.83
CA GLY A 136 0.85 -0.26 9.16
C GLY A 136 1.92 -0.80 8.21
N LYS A 137 2.45 -1.97 8.59
CA LYS A 137 3.45 -2.71 7.82
C LYS A 137 2.84 -4.01 7.30
N PHE A 138 3.32 -4.45 6.13
CA PHE A 138 2.94 -5.75 5.60
C PHE A 138 1.42 -5.94 5.52
N TYR A 139 0.89 -7.01 6.06
CA TYR A 139 -0.53 -7.32 6.05
C TYR A 139 -1.40 -6.31 6.82
N GLU A 140 -0.87 -5.60 7.84
CA GLU A 140 -1.62 -4.53 8.51
C GLU A 140 -1.84 -3.35 7.58
N GLY A 141 -0.80 -2.94 6.85
CA GLY A 141 -0.92 -1.90 5.83
C GLY A 141 -1.83 -2.32 4.67
N LEU A 142 -1.75 -3.58 4.22
CA LEU A 142 -2.68 -4.12 3.21
C LEU A 142 -4.14 -4.12 3.70
N TYR A 143 -4.37 -4.50 4.94
CA TYR A 143 -5.70 -4.45 5.54
C TYR A 143 -6.27 -3.03 5.50
N ASN A 144 -5.48 -2.06 5.93
CA ASN A 144 -5.88 -0.65 5.92
C ASN A 144 -6.15 -0.13 4.51
N LEU A 145 -5.34 -0.52 3.53
CA LEU A 145 -5.55 -0.20 2.12
C LEU A 145 -6.88 -0.76 1.59
N ILE A 146 -7.09 -2.07 1.77
CA ILE A 146 -8.22 -2.78 1.18
C ILE A 146 -9.54 -2.36 1.84
N PHE A 147 -9.57 -2.26 3.17
CA PHE A 147 -10.80 -1.99 3.93
C PHE A 147 -11.02 -0.50 4.23
N ARG A 148 -10.08 0.37 3.83
CA ARG A 148 -10.17 1.83 4.05
C ARG A 148 -10.54 2.14 5.50
N THR A 149 -9.76 1.61 6.44
CA THR A 149 -10.08 1.63 7.89
C THR A 149 -10.00 3.01 8.54
N GLY A 150 -9.67 4.05 7.78
CA GLY A 150 -9.47 5.42 8.29
C GLY A 150 -8.12 5.63 9.00
N ASN A 151 -7.25 4.63 8.99
CA ASN A 151 -5.88 4.72 9.53
C ASN A 151 -4.86 5.19 8.49
N SER A 152 -5.29 6.03 7.54
CA SER A 152 -4.44 6.62 6.52
C SER A 152 -4.07 8.06 6.88
N PHE A 153 -2.84 8.43 6.59
CA PHE A 153 -2.25 9.73 6.93
C PHE A 153 -1.60 10.32 5.69
N ILE A 154 -1.88 11.59 5.40
CA ILE A 154 -1.16 12.33 4.36
C ILE A 154 0.25 12.59 4.89
N VAL A 155 1.25 12.37 4.05
CA VAL A 155 2.67 12.58 4.36
C VAL A 155 3.11 13.90 3.76
N GLU A 156 3.49 14.82 4.60
CA GLU A 156 4.00 16.15 4.19
C GLU A 156 5.53 16.19 4.05
N GLU A 157 6.05 17.31 3.58
CA GLU A 157 7.46 17.50 3.17
C GLU A 157 8.48 17.09 4.24
N ASP A 158 8.20 17.36 5.50
CA ASP A 158 9.10 17.02 6.62
C ASP A 158 8.79 15.66 7.26
N GLY A 159 7.93 14.86 6.63
CA GLY A 159 7.49 13.57 7.14
C GLY A 159 6.43 13.69 8.24
N GLU A 160 5.86 14.84 8.44
CA GLU A 160 4.71 15.03 9.31
C GLU A 160 3.51 14.29 8.74
N LEU A 161 2.72 13.70 9.62
CA LEU A 161 1.52 12.95 9.25
C LEU A 161 0.29 13.77 9.58
N PHE A 162 -0.56 13.96 8.58
CA PHE A 162 -1.83 14.65 8.71
C PHE A 162 -2.98 13.66 8.62
N VAL A 163 -3.96 13.85 9.49
CA VAL A 163 -5.21 13.08 9.49
C VAL A 163 -6.24 13.85 8.70
N GLU A 164 -6.76 13.23 7.66
CA GLU A 164 -7.93 13.71 6.94
C GLU A 164 -9.20 13.26 7.68
N SER A 165 -10.09 14.18 7.96
CA SER A 165 -11.36 13.91 8.61
C SER A 165 -12.50 14.69 7.93
N GLU A 166 -13.75 14.38 8.25
CA GLU A 166 -14.92 15.10 7.72
C GLU A 166 -14.91 16.62 8.06
N VAL A 167 -14.18 17.02 9.09
CA VAL A 167 -14.06 18.43 9.51
C VAL A 167 -12.82 19.12 8.95
N GLY A 168 -12.01 18.41 8.18
CA GLY A 168 -10.80 18.94 7.54
C GLY A 168 -9.53 18.14 7.87
N ILE A 169 -8.40 18.69 7.45
CA ILE A 169 -7.07 18.11 7.65
C ILE A 169 -6.49 18.68 8.95
N SER A 170 -5.97 17.81 9.81
CA SER A 170 -5.32 18.19 11.04
C SER A 170 -3.98 17.46 11.21
N LEU A 171 -3.02 18.13 11.86
CA LEU A 171 -1.71 17.53 12.16
C LEU A 171 -1.88 16.30 13.07
N GLY A 172 -1.33 15.17 12.65
CA GLY A 172 -1.18 14.00 13.48
C GLY A 172 -0.04 14.17 14.49
N ASN A 173 -0.07 13.37 15.56
CA ASN A 173 0.96 13.42 16.60
C ASN A 173 2.20 12.60 16.25
N MET A 174 2.39 12.22 14.98
CA MET A 174 3.46 11.34 14.54
C MET A 174 4.19 11.92 13.33
N ASN A 175 5.47 11.62 13.25
CA ASN A 175 6.27 11.88 12.06
C ASN A 175 6.80 10.55 11.53
N ILE A 176 6.57 10.29 10.24
CA ILE A 176 6.88 9.01 9.59
C ILE A 176 8.36 8.64 9.63
N ARG A 177 9.26 9.62 9.70
CA ARG A 177 10.71 9.40 9.78
C ARG A 177 11.13 8.69 11.07
N TYR A 178 10.35 8.82 12.14
CA TYR A 178 10.63 8.29 13.47
C TYR A 178 9.71 7.12 13.87
N THR A 179 8.82 6.69 12.98
CA THR A 179 8.01 5.48 13.21
C THR A 179 8.80 4.24 12.79
N GLU A 180 8.92 3.29 13.71
CA GLU A 180 9.52 1.96 13.47
C GLU A 180 8.61 1.00 12.72
#